data_60797cd3d01180a96801fe9b1355067f
#
_entry.id   60797cd3d01180a96801fe9b1355067f
#
_cell.length_a   1.000
_cell.length_b   1.000
_cell.length_c   1.000
_cell.angle_alpha   90.00
_cell.angle_beta   90.00
_cell.angle_gamma   90.00
#
_symmetry.space_group_name_H-M   'P 1'
#
loop_
_entity.id
_entity.type
_entity.pdbx_description
1 polymer ?
#
loop_
_entity_poly.entity_id
_entity_poly.type
_entity_poly.pdbx_seq_one_letter_code
_entity_poly.pdbx_strand_id
1 'polypeptide(L)'
;MEKEEVRVSLNKFLKLYFDACNEVYEEINFNQIKGIRFKYLKEIHKRKEVTLTELADHFSISKPTVNEVINHFKANGIIEKRKSEKDKRINYISLTDIGVVLATTNTLESRRAVDRMFDKLPKKDIKTLVKIFSKLGGSDQ
;
A
#
# COMPACT_ATOMS: atom_id res chain seq x y z
N MET A 1 21.53 17.25 -23.14
CA MET A 1 20.33 16.40 -22.98
C MET A 1 19.18 17.25 -22.52
N GLU A 2 18.15 17.22 -23.27
CA GLU A 2 17.01 18.05 -22.98
C GLU A 2 16.04 17.42 -21.99
N LYS A 3 15.39 18.25 -21.19
CA LYS A 3 14.40 17.78 -20.21
C LYS A 3 13.28 16.97 -20.86
N GLU A 4 12.92 17.31 -22.10
CA GLU A 4 11.88 16.61 -22.84
C GLU A 4 12.28 15.16 -23.15
N GLU A 5 13.53 14.93 -23.50
CA GLU A 5 14.05 13.58 -23.74
C GLU A 5 13.99 12.73 -22.48
N VAL A 6 14.34 13.32 -21.33
CA VAL A 6 14.24 12.66 -20.02
C VAL A 6 12.79 12.35 -19.70
N ARG A 7 11.87 13.29 -19.93
CA ARG A 7 10.44 13.09 -19.70
C ARG A 7 9.88 11.95 -20.53
N VAL A 8 10.22 11.87 -21.81
CA VAL A 8 9.77 10.79 -22.68
C VAL A 8 10.31 9.44 -22.20
N SER A 9 11.57 9.40 -21.80
CA SER A 9 12.18 8.17 -21.27
C SER A 9 11.54 7.74 -19.95
N LEU A 10 11.26 8.70 -19.08
CA LEU A 10 10.54 8.43 -17.82
C LEU A 10 9.15 7.83 -18.09
N ASN A 11 8.44 8.35 -19.08
CA ASN A 11 7.11 7.84 -19.43
C ASN A 11 7.15 6.38 -19.91
N LYS A 12 8.21 5.96 -20.57
CA LYS A 12 8.39 4.55 -20.95
C LYS A 12 8.52 3.66 -19.73
N PHE A 13 9.29 4.10 -18.74
CA PHE A 13 9.41 3.38 -17.47
C PHE A 13 8.08 3.37 -16.71
N LEU A 14 7.39 4.51 -16.64
CA LEU A 14 6.09 4.61 -15.96
C LEU A 14 5.05 3.69 -16.57
N LYS A 15 5.06 3.52 -17.91
CA LYS A 15 4.18 2.56 -18.56
C LYS A 15 4.43 1.14 -18.05
N LEU A 16 5.69 0.74 -17.99
CA LEU A 16 6.07 -0.58 -17.45
C LEU A 16 5.59 -0.72 -16.01
N TYR A 17 5.79 0.31 -15.19
CA TYR A 17 5.39 0.31 -13.78
C TYR A 17 3.87 0.20 -13.62
N PHE A 18 3.11 1.01 -14.35
CA PHE A 18 1.65 1.00 -14.26
C PHE A 18 1.05 -0.29 -14.81
N ASP A 19 1.64 -0.89 -15.84
CA ASP A 19 1.21 -2.20 -16.31
C ASP A 19 1.40 -3.26 -15.23
N ALA A 20 2.53 -3.21 -14.50
CA ALA A 20 2.78 -4.09 -13.36
C ALA A 20 1.78 -3.87 -12.23
N CYS A 21 1.44 -2.61 -11.92
CA CYS A 21 0.43 -2.28 -10.93
C CYS A 21 -0.93 -2.87 -11.30
N ASN A 22 -1.34 -2.72 -12.55
CA ASN A 22 -2.63 -3.22 -13.02
C ASN A 22 -2.71 -4.76 -12.92
N GLU A 23 -1.62 -5.47 -13.21
CA GLU A 23 -1.56 -6.92 -13.02
C GLU A 23 -1.79 -7.31 -11.56
N VAL A 24 -1.15 -6.60 -10.64
CA VAL A 24 -1.30 -6.84 -9.20
C VAL A 24 -2.74 -6.55 -8.76
N TYR A 25 -3.32 -5.43 -9.23
CA TYR A 25 -4.69 -5.05 -8.87
C TYR A 25 -5.71 -6.10 -9.31
N GLU A 26 -5.53 -6.68 -10.48
CA GLU A 26 -6.38 -7.75 -10.97
C GLU A 26 -6.28 -9.01 -10.09
N GLU A 27 -5.07 -9.39 -9.72
CA GLU A 27 -4.81 -10.58 -8.90
C GLU A 27 -5.42 -10.48 -7.50
N ILE A 28 -5.38 -9.29 -6.87
CA ILE A 28 -5.85 -9.10 -5.51
C ILE A 28 -7.26 -8.49 -5.43
N ASN A 29 -7.90 -8.26 -6.57
CA ASN A 29 -9.22 -7.64 -6.65
C ASN A 29 -9.27 -6.27 -5.94
N PHE A 30 -8.26 -5.45 -6.18
CA PHE A 30 -8.02 -4.17 -5.50
C PHE A 30 -9.11 -3.11 -5.74
N ASN A 31 -9.95 -3.29 -6.77
CA ASN A 31 -10.99 -2.32 -7.13
C ASN A 31 -11.97 -1.99 -6.01
N GLN A 32 -12.03 -2.80 -4.95
CA GLN A 32 -12.88 -2.57 -3.80
C GLN A 32 -12.31 -1.56 -2.82
N ILE A 33 -10.99 -1.22 -2.93
CA ILE A 33 -10.31 -0.37 -1.97
C ILE A 33 -9.45 0.63 -2.72
N LYS A 34 -9.93 1.86 -2.83
CA LYS A 34 -9.21 2.93 -3.53
C LYS A 34 -9.01 4.14 -2.64
N GLY A 35 -7.93 4.88 -2.93
CA GLY A 35 -7.71 6.20 -2.37
C GLY A 35 -7.48 6.23 -0.86
N ILE A 36 -8.28 7.05 -0.18
CA ILE A 36 -8.09 7.34 1.24
C ILE A 36 -8.20 6.10 2.14
N ARG A 37 -8.97 5.10 1.72
CA ARG A 37 -9.17 3.88 2.51
C ARG A 37 -7.89 3.06 2.67
N PHE A 38 -6.99 3.14 1.71
CA PHE A 38 -5.71 2.45 1.75
C PHE A 38 -4.85 2.90 2.94
N LYS A 39 -4.90 4.18 3.30
CA LYS A 39 -4.11 4.70 4.43
C LYS A 39 -4.53 4.07 5.76
N TYR A 40 -5.82 3.72 5.93
CA TYR A 40 -6.28 3.02 7.13
C TYR A 40 -5.65 1.63 7.23
N LEU A 41 -5.61 0.90 6.12
CA LEU A 41 -5.00 -0.43 6.07
C LEU A 41 -3.53 -0.39 6.42
N LYS A 42 -2.79 0.58 5.88
CA LYS A 42 -1.37 0.76 6.16
C LYS A 42 -1.12 1.03 7.64
N GLU A 43 -1.93 1.89 8.25
CA GLU A 43 -1.77 2.23 9.66
C GLU A 43 -2.09 1.05 10.57
N ILE A 44 -3.16 0.32 10.29
CA ILE A 44 -3.51 -0.89 11.05
C ILE A 44 -2.39 -1.93 10.93
N HIS A 45 -1.87 -2.12 9.72
CA HIS A 45 -0.76 -3.06 9.49
C HIS A 45 0.48 -2.69 10.28
N LYS A 46 0.82 -1.41 10.28
CA LYS A 46 1.98 -0.88 11.01
C LYS A 46 1.87 -1.11 12.52
N ARG A 47 0.70 -0.88 13.09
CA ARG A 47 0.45 -1.01 14.54
C ARG A 47 0.11 -2.42 14.99
N LYS A 48 -0.26 -3.30 14.07
CA LYS A 48 -0.74 -4.67 14.28
C LYS A 48 -2.16 -4.71 14.84
N GLU A 49 -2.42 -4.04 15.95
CA GLU A 49 -3.75 -3.84 16.53
C GLU A 49 -3.96 -2.36 16.83
N VAL A 50 -5.19 -1.90 16.69
CA VAL A 50 -5.53 -0.49 16.90
C VAL A 50 -6.99 -0.38 17.34
N THR A 51 -7.31 0.64 18.13
CA THR A 51 -8.69 0.94 18.48
C THR A 51 -9.28 1.97 17.52
N LEU A 52 -10.61 2.06 17.49
CA LEU A 52 -11.32 3.07 16.70
C LEU A 52 -10.87 4.48 17.09
N THR A 53 -10.76 4.74 18.39
CA THR A 53 -10.31 6.03 18.91
C THR A 53 -8.92 6.39 18.43
N GLU A 54 -7.99 5.43 18.48
CA GLU A 54 -6.60 5.65 18.01
C GLU A 54 -6.56 6.00 16.52
N LEU A 55 -7.36 5.33 15.69
CA LEU A 55 -7.43 5.65 14.26
C LEU A 55 -8.02 7.04 14.03
N ALA A 56 -9.10 7.36 14.73
CA ALA A 56 -9.75 8.66 14.61
C ALA A 56 -8.79 9.79 15.00
N ASP A 57 -8.08 9.63 16.10
CA ASP A 57 -7.08 10.60 16.56
C ASP A 57 -5.91 10.73 15.58
N HIS A 58 -5.41 9.62 15.08
CA HIS A 58 -4.27 9.62 14.14
C HIS A 58 -4.60 10.39 12.85
N PHE A 59 -5.79 10.19 12.30
CA PHE A 59 -6.18 10.83 11.05
C PHE A 59 -6.93 12.15 11.25
N SER A 60 -7.14 12.56 12.50
CA SER A 60 -7.94 13.77 12.84
C SER A 60 -9.32 13.76 12.19
N ILE A 61 -9.99 12.62 12.27
CA ILE A 61 -11.30 12.38 11.67
C ILE A 61 -12.27 11.95 12.79
N SER A 62 -13.56 12.21 12.63
CA SER A 62 -14.57 11.82 13.61
C SER A 62 -14.67 10.28 13.73
N LYS A 63 -14.99 9.81 14.93
CA LYS A 63 -15.21 8.37 15.19
C LYS A 63 -16.30 7.78 14.29
N PRO A 64 -17.47 8.44 14.08
CA PRO A 64 -18.48 7.90 13.16
C PRO A 64 -17.96 7.67 11.74
N THR A 65 -17.13 8.59 11.21
CA THR A 65 -16.55 8.46 9.88
C THR A 65 -15.60 7.27 9.80
N VAL A 66 -14.72 7.14 10.79
CA VAL A 66 -13.79 5.98 10.85
C VAL A 66 -14.58 4.68 11.01
N ASN A 67 -15.60 4.69 11.87
CA ASN A 67 -16.42 3.50 12.11
C ASN A 67 -17.11 3.01 10.84
N GLU A 68 -17.55 3.91 9.98
CA GLU A 68 -18.15 3.57 8.69
C GLU A 68 -17.16 2.81 7.81
N VAL A 69 -15.91 3.29 7.71
CA VAL A 69 -14.85 2.62 6.96
C VAL A 69 -14.54 1.26 7.56
N ILE A 70 -14.41 1.17 8.87
CA ILE A 70 -14.08 -0.07 9.57
C ILE A 70 -15.20 -1.11 9.40
N ASN A 71 -16.44 -0.70 9.46
CA ASN A 71 -17.57 -1.61 9.24
C ASN A 71 -17.59 -2.13 7.80
N HIS A 72 -17.24 -1.30 6.83
CA HIS A 72 -17.10 -1.73 5.44
C HIS A 72 -15.99 -2.77 5.31
N PHE A 73 -14.84 -2.54 5.92
CA PHE A 73 -13.74 -3.49 5.91
C PHE A 73 -14.12 -4.82 6.57
N LYS A 74 -14.84 -4.76 7.70
CA LYS A 74 -15.30 -5.96 8.38
C LYS A 74 -16.26 -6.77 7.51
N ALA A 75 -17.21 -6.10 6.85
CA ALA A 75 -18.17 -6.74 5.97
C ALA A 75 -17.51 -7.45 4.79
N ASN A 76 -16.34 -6.98 4.36
CA ASN A 76 -15.57 -7.53 3.24
C ASN A 76 -14.45 -8.49 3.67
N GLY A 77 -14.39 -8.86 4.95
CA GLY A 77 -13.40 -9.81 5.44
C GLY A 77 -11.96 -9.27 5.49
N ILE A 78 -11.80 -7.96 5.55
CA ILE A 78 -10.48 -7.29 5.49
C ILE A 78 -9.91 -7.09 6.88
N ILE A 79 -10.78 -6.83 7.87
CA ILE A 79 -10.38 -6.68 9.26
C ILE A 79 -11.21 -7.61 10.15
N GLU A 80 -10.70 -7.84 11.33
CA GLU A 80 -11.41 -8.51 12.39
C GLU A 80 -11.34 -7.67 13.67
N LYS A 81 -12.32 -7.87 14.55
CA LYS A 81 -12.42 -7.15 15.82
C LYS A 81 -12.33 -8.13 16.97
N ARG A 82 -11.58 -7.75 17.99
CA ARG A 82 -11.47 -8.50 19.24
C ARG A 82 -11.82 -7.58 20.40
N LYS A 83 -12.77 -7.99 21.24
CA LYS A 83 -13.12 -7.23 22.43
C LYS A 83 -12.00 -7.27 23.46
N SER A 84 -11.76 -6.14 24.12
CA SER A 84 -10.85 -6.09 25.26
C SER A 84 -11.42 -6.89 26.42
N GLU A 85 -10.58 -7.71 27.06
CA GLU A 85 -10.96 -8.45 28.27
C GLU A 85 -11.16 -7.52 29.46
N LYS A 86 -10.39 -6.42 29.52
CA LYS A 86 -10.43 -5.45 30.59
C LYS A 86 -11.61 -4.49 30.48
N ASP A 87 -11.98 -4.10 29.28
CA ASP A 87 -13.10 -3.18 29.03
C ASP A 87 -13.80 -3.59 27.74
N LYS A 88 -14.95 -4.23 27.87
CA LYS A 88 -15.73 -4.77 26.75
C LYS A 88 -16.30 -3.68 25.81
N ARG A 89 -16.20 -2.41 26.18
CA ARG A 89 -16.57 -1.31 25.31
C ARG A 89 -15.51 -1.03 24.25
N ILE A 90 -14.30 -1.54 24.45
CA ILE A 90 -13.17 -1.33 23.55
C ILE A 90 -12.99 -2.55 22.65
N ASN A 91 -12.90 -2.31 21.35
CA ASN A 91 -12.56 -3.34 20.36
C ASN A 91 -11.19 -3.04 19.77
N TYR A 92 -10.37 -4.08 19.68
CA TYR A 92 -9.12 -4.03 18.94
C TYR A 92 -9.36 -4.48 17.51
N ILE A 93 -8.85 -3.70 16.58
CA ILE A 93 -8.99 -3.91 15.13
C ILE A 93 -7.65 -4.42 14.60
N SER A 94 -7.67 -5.51 13.85
CA SER A 94 -6.49 -6.06 13.19
C SER A 94 -6.85 -6.50 11.78
N LEU A 95 -5.83 -6.67 10.93
CA LEU A 95 -6.03 -7.13 9.56
C LEU A 95 -6.17 -8.65 9.51
N THR A 96 -7.03 -9.13 8.63
CA THR A 96 -7.06 -10.53 8.19
C THR A 96 -5.92 -10.76 7.20
N ASP A 97 -5.70 -12.01 6.77
CA ASP A 97 -4.70 -12.30 5.72
C ASP A 97 -4.97 -11.51 4.45
N ILE A 98 -6.23 -11.40 4.05
CA ILE A 98 -6.65 -10.57 2.90
C ILE A 98 -6.28 -9.11 3.15
N GLY A 99 -6.54 -8.60 4.35
CA GLY A 99 -6.21 -7.23 4.73
C GLY A 99 -4.72 -6.95 4.66
N VAL A 100 -3.88 -7.89 5.05
CA VAL A 100 -2.42 -7.74 4.95
C VAL A 100 -1.97 -7.66 3.50
N VAL A 101 -2.51 -8.50 2.63
CA VAL A 101 -2.23 -8.45 1.18
C VAL A 101 -2.58 -7.06 0.63
N LEU A 102 -3.76 -6.54 0.96
CA LEU A 102 -4.19 -5.23 0.50
C LEU A 102 -3.33 -4.10 1.08
N ALA A 103 -2.97 -4.18 2.36
CA ALA A 103 -2.13 -3.17 3.01
C ALA A 103 -0.72 -3.08 2.42
N THR A 104 -0.23 -4.17 1.83
CA THR A 104 1.11 -4.25 1.25
C THR A 104 1.11 -4.17 -0.28
N THR A 105 0.04 -3.68 -0.88
CA THR A 105 -0.15 -3.63 -2.34
C THR A 105 0.98 -2.88 -3.04
N ASN A 106 1.43 -1.73 -2.50
CA ASN A 106 2.52 -0.98 -3.13
C ASN A 106 3.85 -1.76 -3.13
N THR A 107 4.09 -2.62 -2.15
CA THR A 107 5.24 -3.52 -2.16
C THR A 107 5.10 -4.57 -3.26
N LEU A 108 3.89 -5.12 -3.45
CA LEU A 108 3.61 -6.08 -4.53
C LEU A 108 3.80 -5.43 -5.90
N GLU A 109 3.34 -4.19 -6.06
CA GLU A 109 3.51 -3.40 -7.29
C GLU A 109 4.99 -3.25 -7.66
N SER A 110 5.79 -2.76 -6.72
CA SER A 110 7.21 -2.54 -6.98
C SER A 110 7.97 -3.84 -7.24
N ARG A 111 7.64 -4.92 -6.53
CA ARG A 111 8.21 -6.23 -6.81
C ARG A 111 7.90 -6.70 -8.23
N ARG A 112 6.65 -6.55 -8.66
CA ARG A 112 6.24 -6.92 -10.03
C ARG A 112 6.97 -6.08 -11.07
N ALA A 113 7.08 -4.78 -10.86
CA ALA A 113 7.83 -3.89 -11.74
C ALA A 113 9.30 -4.29 -11.83
N VAL A 114 9.91 -4.63 -10.70
CA VAL A 114 11.31 -5.08 -10.65
C VAL A 114 11.48 -6.39 -11.43
N ASP A 115 10.56 -7.34 -11.31
CA ASP A 115 10.60 -8.57 -12.09
C ASP A 115 10.62 -8.28 -13.60
N ARG A 116 9.79 -7.32 -14.06
CA ARG A 116 9.76 -6.91 -15.46
C ARG A 116 11.05 -6.23 -15.89
N MET A 117 11.67 -5.47 -15.00
CA MET A 117 12.98 -4.85 -15.28
C MET A 117 14.07 -5.91 -15.45
N PHE A 118 14.11 -6.93 -14.59
CA PHE A 118 15.06 -8.03 -14.70
C PHE A 118 14.84 -8.86 -15.96
N ASP A 119 13.61 -8.99 -16.44
CA ASP A 119 13.32 -9.67 -17.71
C ASP A 119 13.90 -8.93 -18.91
N LYS A 120 14.05 -7.62 -18.83
CA LYS A 120 14.43 -6.76 -19.96
C LYS A 120 15.87 -6.25 -19.92
N LEU A 121 16.48 -6.20 -18.74
CA LEU A 121 17.78 -5.56 -18.55
C LEU A 121 18.82 -6.54 -18.02
N PRO A 122 20.08 -6.42 -18.49
CA PRO A 122 21.18 -7.19 -17.92
C PRO A 122 21.54 -6.67 -16.53
N LYS A 123 22.18 -7.51 -15.73
CA LYS A 123 22.55 -7.17 -14.34
C LYS A 123 23.34 -5.87 -14.22
N LYS A 124 24.24 -5.58 -15.17
CA LYS A 124 25.05 -4.35 -15.13
C LYS A 124 24.18 -3.10 -15.18
N ASP A 125 23.11 -3.14 -15.98
CA ASP A 125 22.18 -2.00 -16.09
C ASP A 125 21.34 -1.86 -14.83
N ILE A 126 20.92 -2.97 -14.24
CA ILE A 126 20.21 -2.96 -12.96
C ILE A 126 21.09 -2.31 -11.87
N LYS A 127 22.36 -2.69 -11.78
CA LYS A 127 23.30 -2.09 -10.83
C LYS A 127 23.45 -0.58 -11.05
N THR A 128 23.49 -0.16 -12.30
CA THR A 128 23.56 1.27 -12.66
C THR A 128 22.30 2.00 -12.20
N LEU A 129 21.13 1.42 -12.41
CA LEU A 129 19.87 2.00 -11.94
C LEU A 129 19.83 2.16 -10.42
N VAL A 130 20.30 1.17 -9.67
CA VAL A 130 20.37 1.27 -8.20
C VAL A 130 21.20 2.47 -7.79
N LYS A 131 22.36 2.68 -8.42
CA LYS A 131 23.21 3.85 -8.15
C LYS A 131 22.52 5.16 -8.48
N ILE A 132 21.82 5.20 -9.62
CA ILE A 132 21.13 6.40 -10.08
C ILE A 132 19.95 6.73 -9.16
N PHE A 133 19.12 5.76 -8.86
CA PHE A 133 17.95 5.95 -8.01
C PHE A 133 18.34 6.35 -6.57
N SER A 134 19.47 5.83 -6.07
CA SER A 134 19.97 6.19 -4.75
C SER A 134 20.31 7.69 -4.64
N LYS A 135 20.64 8.34 -5.75
CA LYS A 135 20.91 9.78 -5.77
C LYS A 135 19.63 10.62 -5.73
N LEU A 136 18.51 10.04 -6.15
CA LEU A 136 17.21 10.72 -6.18
C LEU A 136 16.45 10.55 -4.89
N GLY A 137 16.67 9.45 -4.19
CA GLY A 137 15.91 9.08 -3.01
C GLY A 137 16.24 9.90 -1.79
N GLY A 138 15.28 9.96 -0.89
CA GLY A 138 15.46 10.52 0.44
C GLY A 138 15.95 9.46 1.42
N SER A 139 15.43 9.51 2.67
CA SER A 139 15.76 8.52 3.68
C SER A 139 15.22 7.13 3.30
N ASP A 140 15.94 6.10 3.70
CA ASP A 140 15.52 4.70 3.52
C ASP A 140 14.23 4.43 4.27
N GLN A 141 13.41 3.56 3.69
CA GLN A 141 12.15 3.14 4.31
C GLN A 141 12.25 1.70 4.80
#